data_03c2b948d517280d9714ef2268e769aa
#
_entry.id   03c2b948d517280d9714ef2268e769aa
#
_cell.length_a   1.000
_cell.length_b   1.000
_cell.length_c   1.000
_cell.angle_alpha   90.00
_cell.angle_beta   90.00
_cell.angle_gamma   90.00
#
_symmetry.space_group_name_H-M   'P 1'
#
loop_
_entity.id
_entity.type
_entity.pdbx_description
1 polymer ?
#
loop_
_entity_poly.entity_id
_entity_poly.type
_entity_poly.pdbx_seq_one_letter_code
_entity_poly.pdbx_strand_id
1 'polypeptide(L)' 'MKTQSAVTQNKSRNNKSFMVIGYAVNKRGLTKHAETTVTAADQKEAITRAAADLRWQGLTYFKALKVFEV' A
#
# COMPACT_ATOMS: atom_id res chain seq x y z
N MET A 1 22.60 15.33 10.53
CA MET A 1 22.69 14.86 9.91
C MET A 1 22.59 14.61 9.57
N LYS A 2 22.31 14.89 9.69
CA LYS A 2 22.15 14.54 8.93
C LYS A 2 21.95 13.92 8.47
N THR A 3 21.67 14.17 8.49
CA THR A 3 21.47 13.53 7.67
C THR A 3 21.07 13.02 7.41
N GLN A 4 20.58 13.10 7.45
CA GLN A 4 20.26 12.54 6.84
C GLN A 4 20.05 12.22 6.39
N SER A 5 19.90 12.58 6.41
CA SER A 5 19.78 12.21 5.57
C SER A 5 19.67 11.89 5.16
N ALA A 6 19.52 12.10 5.21
CA ALA A 6 19.49 11.77 4.33
C ALA A 6 19.41 11.33 3.95
N VAL A 7 19.16 11.50 3.99
CA VAL A 7 19.22 10.99 3.15
C VAL A 7 18.87 10.37 2.88
N THR A 8 18.58 10.39 2.86
CA THR A 8 18.36 9.83 2.17
C THR A 8 17.98 9.56 1.84
N GLN A 9 17.63 9.82 1.75
CA GLN A 9 17.35 9.59 0.97
C GLN A 9 17.35 9.21 0.23
N ASN A 10 17.45 9.35 -0.14
CA ASN A 10 17.42 9.14 -1.08
C ASN A 10 17.10 8.22 -1.60
N LYS A 11 17.23 7.72 -1.85
CA LYS A 11 16.63 6.57 -2.22
C LYS A 11 15.19 6.64 -2.24
N SER A 12 14.71 7.24 -1.41
CA SER A 12 13.28 7.51 -1.37
C SER A 12 12.84 8.40 -2.53
N ARG A 13 13.76 8.88 -3.30
CA ARG A 13 13.41 9.69 -4.45
C ARG A 13 12.50 8.97 -5.45
N ASN A 14 12.49 7.65 -5.41
CA ASN A 14 11.63 6.88 -6.29
C ASN A 14 10.31 6.50 -5.66
N ASN A 15 10.11 6.91 -4.41
CA ASN A 15 8.87 6.57 -3.72
C ASN A 15 7.79 7.58 -4.05
N LYS A 16 6.62 7.05 -4.31
CA LYS A 16 5.45 7.83 -4.66
C LYS A 16 4.30 7.39 -3.78
N SER A 17 3.29 8.23 -3.68
CA SER A 17 2.08 7.86 -2.95
C SER A 17 1.09 7.27 -3.93
N PHE A 18 0.54 6.12 -3.59
CA PHE A 18 -0.45 5.43 -4.40
C PHE A 18 -1.70 5.16 -3.59
N MET A 19 -2.83 5.34 -4.23
CA MET A 19 -4.11 4.90 -3.69
C MET A 19 -4.40 3.53 -4.30
N VAL A 20 -4.63 2.54 -3.45
CA VAL A 20 -4.94 1.17 -3.89
C VAL A 20 -6.35 0.85 -3.43
N ILE A 21 -7.21 0.50 -4.37
CA ILE A 21 -8.63 0.26 -4.12
C ILE A 21 -8.98 -1.14 -4.60
N GLY A 22 -9.75 -1.86 -3.79
CA GLY A 22 -10.18 -3.19 -4.17
C GLY A 22 -11.08 -3.81 -3.12
N TYR A 23 -11.01 -5.12 -2.99
CA TYR A 23 -11.81 -5.87 -2.03
C TYR A 23 -10.92 -6.80 -1.22
N ALA A 24 -11.34 -7.06 0.00
CA ALA A 24 -10.66 -8.01 0.85
C ALA A 24 -11.71 -8.75 1.68
N VAL A 25 -11.28 -9.81 2.37
CA VAL A 25 -12.19 -10.65 3.15
C VAL A 25 -11.87 -10.44 4.62
N ASN A 26 -12.89 -10.17 5.43
CA ASN A 26 -12.70 -9.98 6.86
C ASN A 26 -12.67 -11.33 7.59
N LYS A 27 -12.55 -11.28 8.91
CA LYS A 27 -12.44 -12.49 9.72
C LYS A 27 -13.68 -13.38 9.65
N ARG A 28 -14.82 -12.81 9.29
CA ARG A 28 -16.06 -13.55 9.15
C ARG A 28 -16.23 -14.18 7.79
N GLY A 29 -15.27 -13.97 6.90
CA GLY A 29 -15.36 -14.47 5.54
C GLY A 29 -16.21 -13.60 4.62
N LEU A 30 -16.50 -12.36 5.04
CA LEU A 30 -17.28 -11.43 4.23
C LEU A 30 -16.38 -10.56 3.39
N THR A 31 -16.76 -10.36 2.14
CA THR A 31 -16.03 -9.48 1.23
C THR A 31 -16.36 -8.03 1.58
N LYS A 32 -15.30 -7.24 1.74
CA LYS A 32 -15.43 -5.83 2.09
C LYS A 32 -14.67 -4.98 1.10
N HIS A 33 -15.22 -3.83 0.79
CA HIS A 33 -14.49 -2.81 0.03
C HIS A 33 -13.29 -2.37 0.87
N ALA A 34 -12.15 -2.26 0.23
CA ALA A 34 -10.92 -1.90 0.92
C ALA A 34 -10.15 -0.89 0.11
N GLU A 35 -9.63 0.13 0.76
CA GLU A 35 -8.75 1.07 0.11
C GLU A 35 -7.73 1.57 1.10
N THR A 36 -6.55 1.87 0.61
CA THR A 36 -5.48 2.36 1.45
C THR A 36 -4.50 3.16 0.58
N THR A 37 -3.84 4.11 1.20
CA THR A 37 -2.80 4.89 0.55
C THR A 37 -1.46 4.40 1.07
N VAL A 38 -0.57 4.08 0.16
CA VAL A 38 0.76 3.57 0.52
C VAL A 38 1.83 4.33 -0.24
N THR A 39 3.04 4.29 0.29
CA THR A 39 4.21 4.83 -0.39
C THR A 39 4.99 3.68 -0.99
N ALA A 40 5.29 3.76 -2.27
CA ALA A 40 5.96 2.68 -2.98
C ALA A 40 6.69 3.24 -4.19
N ALA A 41 7.58 2.45 -4.74
CA ALA A 41 8.34 2.86 -5.92
C ALA A 41 7.52 2.69 -7.21
N ASP A 42 6.64 1.71 -7.25
CA ASP A 42 5.80 1.44 -8.42
C ASP A 42 4.48 0.82 -7.99
N GLN A 43 3.62 0.58 -8.98
CA GLN A 43 2.29 0.05 -8.70
C GLN A 43 2.33 -1.35 -8.10
N LYS A 44 3.24 -2.18 -8.57
CA LYS A 44 3.33 -3.54 -8.08
C LYS A 44 3.69 -3.56 -6.60
N GLU A 45 4.66 -2.76 -6.21
CA GLU A 45 5.04 -2.64 -4.81
C GLU A 45 3.90 -2.05 -4.00
N ALA A 46 3.18 -1.10 -4.57
CA ALA A 46 2.05 -0.48 -3.89
C ALA A 46 0.99 -1.52 -3.53
N ILE A 47 0.68 -2.43 -4.45
CA ILE A 47 -0.29 -3.48 -4.19
C ILE A 47 0.20 -4.39 -3.07
N THR A 48 1.46 -4.77 -3.08
CA THR A 48 2.04 -5.62 -2.06
C THR A 48 1.98 -4.94 -0.69
N ARG A 49 2.32 -3.67 -0.62
CA ARG A 49 2.28 -2.92 0.64
C ARG A 49 0.85 -2.73 1.13
N ALA A 50 -0.08 -2.49 0.19
CA ALA A 50 -1.48 -2.35 0.56
C ALA A 50 -2.02 -3.63 1.15
N ALA A 51 -1.70 -4.77 0.55
CA ALA A 51 -2.14 -6.07 1.05
C ALA A 51 -1.61 -6.31 2.46
N ALA A 52 -0.35 -5.98 2.71
CA ALA A 52 0.25 -6.14 4.02
C ALA A 52 -0.42 -5.24 5.06
N ASP A 53 -0.70 -4.00 4.67
CA ASP A 53 -1.37 -3.04 5.55
C ASP A 53 -2.76 -3.51 5.92
N LEU A 54 -3.50 -4.03 4.96
CA LEU A 54 -4.86 -4.51 5.20
C LEU A 54 -4.88 -5.76 6.07
N ARG A 55 -3.85 -6.59 5.98
CA ARG A 55 -3.76 -7.76 6.86
C ARG A 55 -3.64 -7.36 8.32
N TRP A 56 -2.94 -6.28 8.58
CA TRP A 56 -2.86 -5.74 9.93
C TRP A 56 -4.25 -5.36 10.46
N GLN A 57 -5.14 -4.98 9.54
CA GLN A 57 -6.50 -4.60 9.90
C GLN A 57 -7.45 -5.80 9.94
N GLY A 58 -6.93 -7.01 9.72
CA GLY A 58 -7.74 -8.21 9.75
C GLY A 58 -8.41 -8.53 8.42
N LEU A 59 -7.95 -7.90 7.34
CA LEU A 59 -8.48 -8.13 6.00
C LEU A 59 -7.47 -8.94 5.20
N THR A 60 -7.93 -10.05 4.60
CA THR A 60 -7.08 -10.95 3.84
C THR A 60 -7.62 -11.13 2.43
N TYR A 61 -6.86 -11.84 1.60
CA TYR A 61 -7.24 -12.11 0.21
C TYR A 61 -7.57 -10.83 -0.55
N PHE A 62 -6.74 -9.82 -0.36
CA PHE A 62 -6.95 -8.53 -1.01
C PHE A 62 -6.79 -8.67 -2.52
N LYS A 63 -7.76 -8.13 -3.26
CA LYS A 63 -7.72 -8.06 -4.71
C LYS A 63 -7.78 -6.59 -5.11
N ALA A 64 -6.69 -6.10 -5.68
CA ALA A 64 -6.63 -4.72 -6.13
C ALA A 64 -7.38 -4.57 -7.44
N LEU A 65 -8.27 -3.59 -7.51
CA LEU A 65 -9.01 -3.28 -8.72
C LEU A 65 -8.46 -2.03 -9.39
N LYS A 66 -7.99 -1.08 -8.60
CA LYS A 66 -7.43 0.16 -9.10
C LYS A 66 -6.21 0.53 -8.28
N VAL A 67 -5.19 1.02 -8.96
CA VAL A 67 -4.00 1.58 -8.33
C VAL A 67 -3.66 2.83 -9.10
N PHE A 68 -3.55 3.94 -8.41
CA PHE A 68 -3.15 5.16 -9.09
C PHE A 68 -2.32 6.04 -8.16
N GLU A 69 -1.46 6.81 -8.78
CA GLU A 69 -0.61 7.73 -8.05
C GLU A 69 -1.42 8.94 -7.61
N VAL A 70 -1.19 9.37 -6.39
CA VAL A 70 -1.89 10.53 -5.85
C VAL A 70 -0.93 11.64 -5.46
#